data_c523da976c20b9595b087ca29b5a9a63
#
_entry.id   c523da976c20b9595b087ca29b5a9a63
#
_cell.length_a   1.000
_cell.length_b   1.000
_cell.length_c   1.000
_cell.angle_alpha   90.00
_cell.angle_beta   90.00
_cell.angle_gamma   90.00
#
_symmetry.space_group_name_H-M   'P 1'
#
loop_
_entity.id
_entity.type
_entity.pdbx_description
1 polymer ?
#
loop_
_entity_poly.entity_id
_entity_poly.type
_entity_poly.pdbx_seq_one_letter_code
_entity_poly.pdbx_strand_id
1 'polypeptide(L)'
;MNNIQTFTIEEFNKRMGQPTLHPLIAVIDAERLANDSTLCFTGNFYAVRFVWTRCGEARYGRKCADFQYGTLVFTKPGDTVYISHEDTVEGNISGILFHPELFSQKSLVFKKTDYTFFDYRENESLHLSLQEKRIVQDRLEHLHEELRRDIDRHSLRLVSAGLELLLDYCVRFYERQFACRTDIDGEYMEKLDKTLSQYFSLCGQKSVEGGISKVESALSSLSPAYLNDFVRAETGKTLAEYIRIRMMEYIKKRVHKEGCPLEQVAGEFGFYQPRLLALLYRQGFGCQPEHYLLTPDYKLN
;
A
#
# COMPACT_ATOMS: atom_id res chain seq x y z
N MET A 1 -20.71 -14.03 20.51
CA MET A 1 -19.62 -13.12 20.15
C MET A 1 -18.35 -13.76 20.69
N ASN A 2 -17.54 -14.35 19.84
CA ASN A 2 -16.25 -14.91 20.27
C ASN A 2 -15.38 -13.74 20.72
N ASN A 3 -14.97 -13.74 22.00
CA ASN A 3 -14.00 -12.78 22.50
C ASN A 3 -12.68 -13.04 21.74
N ILE A 4 -12.38 -12.21 20.75
CA ILE A 4 -11.09 -12.28 20.05
C ILE A 4 -10.04 -11.78 21.04
N GLN A 5 -9.11 -12.66 21.40
CA GLN A 5 -8.06 -12.36 22.36
C GLN A 5 -7.00 -11.48 21.71
N THR A 6 -6.61 -10.38 22.36
CA THR A 6 -5.50 -9.53 21.92
C THR A 6 -4.21 -10.05 22.52
N PHE A 7 -3.22 -10.37 21.69
CA PHE A 7 -1.93 -10.88 22.11
C PHE A 7 -0.84 -9.81 22.03
N THR A 8 0.04 -9.85 23.03
CA THR A 8 1.39 -9.30 22.93
C THR A 8 2.31 -10.34 22.28
N ILE A 9 3.55 -9.96 21.94
CA ILE A 9 4.56 -10.91 21.41
C ILE A 9 4.84 -12.02 22.41
N GLU A 10 4.91 -11.67 23.73
CA GLU A 10 5.14 -12.65 24.78
C GLU A 10 3.98 -13.64 24.91
N GLU A 11 2.74 -13.17 24.90
CA GLU A 11 1.54 -14.02 24.95
C GLU A 11 1.42 -14.92 23.73
N PHE A 12 1.75 -14.39 22.54
CA PHE A 12 1.83 -15.19 21.33
C PHE A 12 2.88 -16.30 21.47
N ASN A 13 4.10 -15.98 21.88
CA ASN A 13 5.16 -16.95 22.08
C ASN A 13 4.78 -18.02 23.09
N LYS A 14 4.15 -17.62 24.22
CA LYS A 14 3.64 -18.55 25.23
C LYS A 14 2.58 -19.48 24.64
N ARG A 15 1.65 -18.95 23.86
CA ARG A 15 0.60 -19.73 23.18
C ARG A 15 1.20 -20.76 22.21
N MET A 16 2.24 -20.37 21.48
CA MET A 16 2.96 -21.22 20.54
C MET A 16 3.99 -22.17 21.21
N GLY A 17 4.14 -22.10 22.53
CA GLY A 17 5.10 -22.91 23.27
C GLY A 17 6.56 -22.61 22.92
N GLN A 18 6.86 -21.36 22.47
CA GLN A 18 8.22 -20.93 22.14
C GLN A 18 8.75 -19.90 23.14
N PRO A 19 10.08 -19.86 23.39
CA PRO A 19 10.65 -18.86 24.28
C PRO A 19 10.56 -17.46 23.69
N THR A 20 10.36 -16.44 24.54
CA THR A 20 10.47 -15.04 24.14
C THR A 20 11.94 -14.63 24.16
N LEU A 21 12.56 -14.63 23.00
CA LEU A 21 13.98 -14.27 22.84
C LEU A 21 14.19 -12.75 22.86
N HIS A 22 13.22 -11.98 22.40
CA HIS A 22 13.26 -10.52 22.39
C HIS A 22 11.86 -9.94 22.60
N PRO A 23 11.69 -8.87 23.40
CA PRO A 23 10.35 -8.36 23.75
C PRO A 23 9.63 -7.68 22.56
N LEU A 24 10.36 -7.16 21.57
CA LEU A 24 9.81 -6.38 20.47
C LEU A 24 9.72 -7.14 19.14
N ILE A 25 10.24 -8.36 19.06
CA ILE A 25 10.25 -9.13 17.80
C ILE A 25 10.25 -10.62 18.09
N ALA A 26 9.54 -11.39 17.28
CA ALA A 26 9.53 -12.84 17.34
C ALA A 26 9.44 -13.43 15.94
N VAL A 27 10.12 -14.54 15.72
CA VAL A 27 9.99 -15.35 14.52
C VAL A 27 8.89 -16.38 14.73
N ILE A 28 8.10 -16.65 13.70
CA ILE A 28 7.03 -17.66 13.74
C ILE A 28 7.60 -19.00 13.27
N ASP A 29 7.65 -19.95 14.18
CA ASP A 29 8.09 -21.32 13.90
C ASP A 29 6.97 -22.13 13.21
N ALA A 30 7.24 -22.61 12.01
CA ALA A 30 6.25 -23.34 11.20
C ALA A 30 5.83 -24.67 11.82
N GLU A 31 6.77 -25.40 12.46
CA GLU A 31 6.49 -26.70 13.09
C GLU A 31 5.53 -26.56 14.27
N ARG A 32 5.61 -25.44 14.98
CA ARG A 32 4.74 -25.16 16.13
C ARG A 32 3.34 -24.73 15.71
N LEU A 33 3.21 -24.03 14.57
CA LEU A 33 1.92 -23.71 13.96
C LEU A 33 1.16 -24.97 13.54
N ALA A 34 1.86 -26.00 13.04
CA ALA A 34 1.26 -27.22 12.56
C ALA A 34 0.53 -28.03 13.66
N ASN A 35 0.87 -27.80 14.93
CA ASN A 35 0.29 -28.49 16.08
C ASN A 35 -1.00 -27.83 16.61
N ASP A 36 -1.36 -26.63 16.17
CA ASP A 36 -2.59 -25.94 16.60
C ASP A 36 -3.62 -25.89 15.47
N SER A 37 -4.83 -26.33 15.72
CA SER A 37 -5.83 -26.62 14.68
C SER A 37 -6.36 -25.39 13.94
N THR A 38 -6.47 -24.27 14.58
CA THR A 38 -6.79 -22.93 13.99
C THR A 38 -6.64 -21.88 15.06
N LEU A 39 -5.86 -20.86 14.79
CA LEU A 39 -5.66 -19.74 15.70
C LEU A 39 -6.30 -18.48 15.12
N CYS A 40 -7.16 -17.82 15.91
CA CYS A 40 -7.78 -16.54 15.57
C CYS A 40 -7.52 -15.56 16.70
N PHE A 41 -6.79 -14.48 16.42
CA PHE A 41 -6.42 -13.49 17.43
C PHE A 41 -6.20 -12.10 16.81
N THR A 42 -6.15 -11.09 17.65
CA THR A 42 -5.59 -9.77 17.31
C THR A 42 -4.25 -9.59 18.02
N GLY A 43 -3.33 -8.80 17.46
CA GLY A 43 -2.05 -8.52 18.09
C GLY A 43 -1.77 -7.02 18.19
N ASN A 44 -0.95 -6.61 19.17
CA ASN A 44 -0.41 -5.25 19.24
C ASN A 44 0.90 -5.08 18.41
N PHE A 45 1.10 -5.95 17.44
CA PHE A 45 2.29 -6.05 16.62
C PHE A 45 1.96 -6.13 15.13
N TYR A 46 2.92 -5.81 14.30
CA TYR A 46 2.91 -6.12 12.87
C TYR A 46 3.29 -7.57 12.65
N ALA A 47 2.72 -8.18 11.62
CA ALA A 47 3.13 -9.52 11.19
C ALA A 47 3.41 -9.57 9.68
N VAL A 48 4.46 -10.27 9.31
CA VAL A 48 4.76 -10.69 7.94
C VAL A 48 4.78 -12.21 7.94
N ARG A 49 3.83 -12.83 7.23
CA ARG A 49 3.65 -14.28 7.28
C ARG A 49 3.68 -14.89 5.89
N PHE A 50 4.35 -16.02 5.75
CA PHE A 50 4.15 -16.90 4.61
C PHE A 50 2.81 -17.62 4.74
N VAL A 51 2.04 -17.61 3.66
CA VAL A 51 0.83 -18.41 3.51
C VAL A 51 0.99 -19.27 2.26
N TRP A 52 0.79 -20.57 2.41
CA TRP A 52 0.76 -21.48 1.28
C TRP A 52 -0.65 -21.47 0.68
N THR A 53 -0.88 -20.58 -0.25
CA THR A 53 -2.12 -20.65 -1.05
C THR A 53 -1.91 -21.72 -2.10
N ARG A 54 -2.63 -22.82 -2.03
CA ARG A 54 -2.87 -23.68 -3.21
C ARG A 54 -3.64 -22.83 -4.20
N CYS A 55 -2.93 -22.10 -5.07
CA CYS A 55 -3.52 -21.29 -6.12
C CYS A 55 -4.23 -22.16 -7.15
N GLY A 56 -5.41 -22.73 -6.79
CA GLY A 56 -6.36 -23.29 -7.74
C GLY A 56 -7.27 -22.23 -8.35
N GLU A 57 -7.51 -21.10 -7.66
CA GLU A 57 -8.57 -20.17 -8.07
C GLU A 57 -8.26 -18.67 -7.94
N ALA A 58 -7.13 -18.26 -7.44
CA ALA A 58 -6.78 -16.83 -7.46
C ALA A 58 -6.50 -16.38 -8.89
N ARG A 59 -7.48 -15.75 -9.52
CA ARG A 59 -7.40 -15.13 -10.85
C ARG A 59 -6.53 -13.86 -10.79
N TYR A 60 -5.30 -14.01 -10.41
CA TYR A 60 -4.29 -12.95 -10.51
C TYR A 60 -3.59 -13.12 -11.86
N GLY A 61 -3.74 -12.11 -12.74
CA GLY A 61 -3.05 -11.85 -14.00
C GLY A 61 -2.33 -13.03 -14.68
N ARG A 62 -2.94 -13.65 -15.65
CA ARG A 62 -2.62 -14.96 -16.26
C ARG A 62 -1.26 -15.11 -16.96
N LYS A 63 -0.28 -14.23 -16.82
CA LYS A 63 0.97 -14.35 -17.61
C LYS A 63 2.24 -14.63 -16.83
N CYS A 64 2.21 -14.74 -15.50
CA CYS A 64 3.39 -15.13 -14.75
C CYS A 64 3.14 -16.45 -14.02
N ALA A 65 3.41 -17.57 -14.69
CA ALA A 65 3.41 -18.91 -14.10
C ALA A 65 4.44 -19.08 -12.97
N ASP A 66 5.32 -18.10 -12.76
CA ASP A 66 6.45 -18.17 -11.84
C ASP A 66 6.14 -17.74 -10.39
N PHE A 67 4.91 -17.28 -10.08
CA PHE A 67 4.56 -16.73 -8.76
C PHE A 67 3.73 -17.66 -7.89
N GLN A 68 3.84 -18.97 -8.08
CA GLN A 68 3.11 -20.00 -7.32
C GLN A 68 3.86 -20.50 -6.09
N TYR A 69 4.99 -19.88 -5.72
CA TYR A 69 5.90 -20.45 -4.73
C TYR A 69 5.68 -19.96 -3.29
N GLY A 70 4.70 -19.09 -3.07
CA GLY A 70 4.31 -18.61 -1.76
C GLY A 70 3.78 -17.18 -1.79
N THR A 71 2.97 -16.86 -0.79
CA THR A 71 2.36 -15.55 -0.61
C THR A 71 2.79 -14.98 0.73
N LEU A 72 3.19 -13.70 0.77
CA LEU A 72 3.35 -12.98 2.02
C LEU A 72 2.08 -12.19 2.32
N VAL A 73 1.56 -12.40 3.52
CA VAL A 73 0.44 -11.66 4.10
C VAL A 73 0.97 -10.74 5.17
N PHE A 74 0.52 -9.49 5.12
CA PHE A 74 0.92 -8.43 6.04
C PHE A 74 -0.27 -8.05 6.90
N THR A 75 -0.06 -7.92 8.21
CA THR A 75 -1.09 -7.50 9.15
C THR A 75 -0.53 -6.42 10.06
N LYS A 76 -1.35 -5.43 10.40
CA LYS A 76 -1.01 -4.34 11.32
C LYS A 76 -1.59 -4.59 12.71
N PRO A 77 -1.12 -3.87 13.75
CA PRO A 77 -1.71 -3.94 15.08
C PRO A 77 -3.22 -3.69 15.05
N GLY A 78 -3.96 -4.58 15.71
CA GLY A 78 -5.43 -4.54 15.78
C GLY A 78 -6.15 -5.31 14.68
N ASP A 79 -5.47 -5.71 13.62
CA ASP A 79 -6.07 -6.60 12.62
C ASP A 79 -6.27 -8.01 13.19
N THR A 80 -7.32 -8.67 12.73
CA THR A 80 -7.58 -10.06 13.09
C THR A 80 -6.73 -10.98 12.22
N VAL A 81 -5.92 -11.81 12.87
CA VAL A 81 -5.07 -12.81 12.21
C VAL A 81 -5.76 -14.16 12.32
N TYR A 82 -5.90 -14.83 11.18
CA TYR A 82 -6.32 -16.23 11.09
C TYR A 82 -5.12 -17.06 10.65
N ILE A 83 -4.78 -18.09 11.41
CA ILE A 83 -3.77 -19.07 11.05
C ILE A 83 -4.46 -20.43 11.02
N SER A 84 -4.41 -21.11 9.89
CA SER A 84 -4.93 -22.46 9.74
C SER A 84 -3.79 -23.47 9.55
N HIS A 85 -4.08 -24.74 9.80
CA HIS A 85 -3.12 -25.81 9.55
C HIS A 85 -2.71 -25.91 8.06
N GLU A 86 -3.55 -25.43 7.17
CA GLU A 86 -3.28 -25.41 5.72
C GLU A 86 -2.29 -24.33 5.31
N ASP A 87 -2.05 -23.33 6.19
CA ASP A 87 -1.11 -22.22 5.97
C ASP A 87 0.35 -22.62 6.28
N THR A 88 0.62 -23.86 6.68
CA THR A 88 1.96 -24.32 7.00
C THR A 88 2.81 -24.46 5.75
N VAL A 89 3.92 -23.75 5.73
CA VAL A 89 4.89 -23.72 4.63
C VAL A 89 5.97 -24.77 4.88
N GLU A 90 6.49 -25.39 3.82
CA GLU A 90 7.73 -26.15 3.90
C GLU A 90 8.87 -25.21 4.33
N GLY A 91 9.45 -25.43 5.49
CA GLY A 91 10.54 -24.65 6.08
C GLY A 91 10.36 -24.45 7.58
N ASN A 92 11.44 -24.05 8.25
CA ASN A 92 11.46 -23.90 9.72
C ASN A 92 10.79 -22.60 10.19
N ILE A 93 10.68 -21.59 9.33
CA ILE A 93 10.20 -20.26 9.69
C ILE A 93 9.08 -19.83 8.73
N SER A 94 7.90 -19.56 9.28
CA SER A 94 6.72 -19.14 8.52
C SER A 94 6.45 -17.64 8.59
N GLY A 95 7.24 -16.85 9.33
CA GLY A 95 7.06 -15.40 9.38
C GLY A 95 7.75 -14.73 10.56
N ILE A 96 7.41 -13.45 10.72
CA ILE A 96 7.96 -12.59 11.77
C ILE A 96 6.87 -11.68 12.35
N LEU A 97 6.91 -11.47 13.66
CA LEU A 97 6.10 -10.51 14.41
C LEU A 97 7.01 -9.43 14.95
N PHE A 98 6.58 -8.17 14.92
CA PHE A 98 7.36 -7.10 15.50
C PHE A 98 6.49 -5.95 16.02
N HIS A 99 6.92 -5.37 17.14
CA HIS A 99 6.19 -4.30 17.81
C HIS A 99 6.37 -2.95 17.10
N PRO A 100 5.33 -2.08 17.05
CA PRO A 100 5.42 -0.75 16.43
C PRO A 100 6.55 0.13 16.96
N GLU A 101 7.00 -0.11 18.18
CA GLU A 101 8.11 0.63 18.81
C GLU A 101 9.41 0.53 18.01
N LEU A 102 9.62 -0.54 17.24
CA LEU A 102 10.78 -0.66 16.35
C LEU A 102 10.80 0.43 15.28
N PHE A 103 9.66 0.95 14.82
CA PHE A 103 9.60 2.10 13.92
C PHE A 103 9.93 3.45 14.59
N SER A 104 9.85 3.51 15.91
CA SER A 104 10.06 4.75 16.67
C SER A 104 11.50 4.94 17.16
N GLN A 105 12.37 3.96 16.96
CA GLN A 105 13.74 3.99 17.41
C GLN A 105 14.56 5.00 16.59
N LYS A 106 15.25 5.93 17.26
CA LYS A 106 16.08 6.96 16.61
C LYS A 106 17.22 6.42 15.75
N SER A 107 17.56 5.15 15.90
CA SER A 107 18.61 4.48 15.14
C SER A 107 18.15 3.95 13.78
N LEU A 108 16.83 3.98 13.50
CA LEU A 108 16.26 3.50 12.24
C LEU A 108 15.97 4.66 11.30
N VAL A 109 16.39 4.53 10.07
CA VAL A 109 16.17 5.51 8.99
C VAL A 109 14.76 5.38 8.42
N PHE A 110 14.14 4.20 8.54
CA PHE A 110 12.85 3.89 7.95
C PHE A 110 11.66 4.37 8.80
N LYS A 111 10.59 4.75 8.11
CA LYS A 111 9.34 5.19 8.71
C LYS A 111 8.23 4.21 8.33
N LYS A 112 7.21 4.08 9.20
CA LYS A 112 6.01 3.30 8.89
C LYS A 112 5.38 3.70 7.53
N THR A 113 5.47 4.99 7.17
CA THR A 113 4.93 5.54 5.92
C THR A 113 5.57 4.97 4.66
N ASP A 114 6.74 4.33 4.78
CA ASP A 114 7.47 3.76 3.66
C ASP A 114 6.94 2.35 3.31
N TYR A 115 6.19 1.73 4.24
CA TYR A 115 5.66 0.36 4.13
C TYR A 115 4.13 0.35 4.09
N THR A 116 3.57 0.90 3.02
CA THR A 116 2.12 1.06 2.79
C THR A 116 1.35 -0.25 2.73
N PHE A 117 2.04 -1.35 2.40
CA PHE A 117 1.45 -2.68 2.26
C PHE A 117 0.87 -3.27 3.56
N PHE A 118 1.20 -2.72 4.72
CA PHE A 118 0.50 -3.06 5.96
C PHE A 118 -0.94 -2.52 6.03
N ASP A 119 -1.31 -1.59 5.17
CA ASP A 119 -2.65 -1.06 5.03
C ASP A 119 -3.42 -1.68 3.84
N TYR A 120 -2.85 -2.70 3.18
CA TYR A 120 -3.46 -3.46 2.11
C TYR A 120 -4.44 -4.49 2.67
N ARG A 121 -5.35 -4.97 1.81
CA ARG A 121 -6.25 -6.07 2.16
C ARG A 121 -5.56 -7.42 1.94
N GLU A 122 -6.10 -8.45 2.54
CA GLU A 122 -5.57 -9.81 2.44
C GLU A 122 -5.48 -10.32 0.98
N ASN A 123 -6.47 -9.96 0.15
CA ASN A 123 -6.48 -10.30 -1.28
C ASN A 123 -5.49 -9.48 -2.13
N GLU A 124 -4.82 -8.50 -1.55
CA GLU A 124 -3.76 -7.68 -2.16
C GLU A 124 -2.36 -8.13 -1.73
N SER A 125 -2.25 -9.35 -1.25
CA SER A 125 -1.02 -9.95 -0.74
C SER A 125 0.10 -10.06 -1.79
N LEU A 126 1.33 -10.15 -1.32
CA LEU A 126 2.51 -10.25 -2.15
C LEU A 126 2.77 -11.68 -2.58
N HIS A 127 2.72 -11.93 -3.89
CA HIS A 127 3.06 -13.23 -4.49
C HIS A 127 4.54 -13.25 -4.89
N LEU A 128 5.25 -14.30 -4.47
CA LEU A 128 6.68 -14.43 -4.64
C LEU A 128 7.04 -15.39 -5.76
N SER A 129 8.08 -15.06 -6.52
CA SER A 129 8.82 -16.01 -7.33
C SER A 129 9.66 -16.94 -6.44
N LEU A 130 10.16 -18.04 -7.00
CA LEU A 130 11.04 -18.96 -6.28
C LEU A 130 12.30 -18.27 -5.72
N GLN A 131 12.87 -17.35 -6.49
CA GLN A 131 14.05 -16.60 -6.08
C GLN A 131 13.72 -15.64 -4.92
N GLU A 132 12.61 -14.92 -5.01
CA GLU A 132 12.16 -14.00 -3.97
C GLU A 132 11.81 -14.73 -2.68
N LYS A 133 11.16 -15.91 -2.79
CA LYS A 133 10.91 -16.79 -1.63
C LYS A 133 12.23 -17.13 -0.90
N ARG A 134 13.26 -17.54 -1.63
CA ARG A 134 14.58 -17.84 -1.05
C ARG A 134 15.16 -16.63 -0.34
N ILE A 135 15.12 -15.45 -0.96
CA ILE A 135 15.62 -14.22 -0.35
C ILE A 135 14.90 -13.93 0.97
N VAL A 136 13.56 -14.02 0.99
CA VAL A 136 12.78 -13.79 2.21
C VAL A 136 13.12 -14.82 3.30
N GLN A 137 13.19 -16.11 2.94
CA GLN A 137 13.56 -17.16 3.86
C GLN A 137 14.93 -16.93 4.47
N ASP A 138 15.94 -16.63 3.65
CA ASP A 138 17.30 -16.32 4.12
C ASP A 138 17.31 -15.13 5.09
N ARG A 139 16.49 -14.09 4.85
CA ARG A 139 16.41 -12.93 5.76
C ARG A 139 15.75 -13.30 7.08
N LEU A 140 14.68 -14.08 7.05
CA LEU A 140 14.03 -14.59 8.27
C LEU A 140 14.95 -15.49 9.10
N GLU A 141 15.70 -16.36 8.44
CA GLU A 141 16.69 -17.23 9.10
C GLU A 141 17.79 -16.41 9.77
N HIS A 142 18.36 -15.41 9.10
CA HIS A 142 19.36 -14.53 9.69
C HIS A 142 18.81 -13.76 10.90
N LEU A 143 17.58 -13.27 10.83
CA LEU A 143 16.93 -12.62 11.97
C LEU A 143 16.74 -13.61 13.14
N HIS A 144 16.32 -14.84 12.84
CA HIS A 144 16.18 -15.88 13.86
C HIS A 144 17.50 -16.24 14.54
N GLU A 145 18.58 -16.39 13.77
CA GLU A 145 19.91 -16.63 14.30
C GLU A 145 20.38 -15.49 15.20
N GLU A 146 20.14 -14.23 14.80
CA GLU A 146 20.50 -13.06 15.60
C GLU A 146 19.73 -13.02 16.92
N LEU A 147 18.42 -13.33 16.89
CA LEU A 147 17.58 -13.38 18.09
C LEU A 147 17.99 -14.49 19.08
N ARG A 148 18.68 -15.54 18.63
CA ARG A 148 19.16 -16.64 19.48
C ARG A 148 20.50 -16.33 20.14
N ARG A 149 21.18 -15.28 19.75
CA ARG A 149 22.43 -14.85 20.39
C ARG A 149 22.15 -14.13 21.72
N ASP A 150 23.15 -14.06 22.56
CA ASP A 150 23.09 -13.30 23.81
C ASP A 150 22.85 -11.81 23.49
N ILE A 151 21.90 -11.20 24.20
CA ILE A 151 21.54 -9.78 23.98
C ILE A 151 22.71 -8.89 24.41
N ASP A 152 23.21 -8.10 23.48
CA ASP A 152 24.25 -7.11 23.70
C ASP A 152 23.82 -5.70 23.26
N ARG A 153 24.73 -4.72 23.37
CA ARG A 153 24.48 -3.33 22.96
C ARG A 153 24.21 -3.14 21.46
N HIS A 154 24.50 -4.13 20.63
CA HIS A 154 24.35 -4.08 19.17
C HIS A 154 23.11 -4.85 18.70
N SER A 155 22.58 -5.77 19.49
CA SER A 155 21.49 -6.67 19.12
C SER A 155 20.29 -5.93 18.55
N LEU A 156 19.80 -4.88 19.23
CA LEU A 156 18.65 -4.10 18.75
C LEU A 156 18.91 -3.46 17.38
N ARG A 157 20.13 -2.96 17.15
CA ARG A 157 20.51 -2.35 15.86
C ARG A 157 20.59 -3.37 14.75
N LEU A 158 21.16 -4.56 15.02
CA LEU A 158 21.30 -5.63 14.03
C LEU A 158 19.94 -6.21 13.66
N VAL A 159 19.10 -6.48 14.65
CA VAL A 159 17.73 -6.95 14.44
C VAL A 159 16.91 -5.93 13.64
N SER A 160 17.02 -4.63 13.98
CA SER A 160 16.30 -3.58 13.27
C SER A 160 16.76 -3.43 11.82
N ALA A 161 18.07 -3.48 11.56
CA ALA A 161 18.62 -3.43 10.20
C ALA A 161 18.22 -4.66 9.37
N GLY A 162 18.18 -5.83 9.98
CA GLY A 162 17.71 -7.06 9.33
C GLY A 162 16.22 -7.00 8.97
N LEU A 163 15.39 -6.44 9.87
CA LEU A 163 13.98 -6.21 9.62
C LEU A 163 13.77 -5.18 8.50
N GLU A 164 14.47 -4.04 8.54
CA GLU A 164 14.44 -3.02 7.50
C GLU A 164 14.75 -3.62 6.13
N LEU A 165 15.84 -4.38 6.02
CA LEU A 165 16.23 -5.05 4.79
C LEU A 165 15.15 -6.02 4.27
N LEU A 166 14.50 -6.77 5.15
CA LEU A 166 13.39 -7.66 4.79
C LEU A 166 12.20 -6.86 4.22
N LEU A 167 11.83 -5.77 4.88
CA LEU A 167 10.69 -4.92 4.45
C LEU A 167 11.00 -4.20 3.14
N ASP A 168 12.23 -3.75 2.92
CA ASP A 168 12.67 -3.14 1.65
C ASP A 168 12.61 -4.13 0.49
N TYR A 169 12.97 -5.39 0.72
CA TYR A 169 12.74 -6.43 -0.28
C TYR A 169 11.25 -6.60 -0.60
N CYS A 170 10.37 -6.51 0.39
CA CYS A 170 8.92 -6.58 0.17
C CYS A 170 8.43 -5.40 -0.68
N VAL A 171 8.91 -4.16 -0.44
CA VAL A 171 8.62 -2.99 -1.30
C VAL A 171 9.02 -3.30 -2.75
N ARG A 172 10.26 -3.72 -2.96
CA ARG A 172 10.80 -4.06 -4.30
C ARG A 172 9.98 -5.14 -5.00
N PHE A 173 9.53 -6.15 -4.27
CA PHE A 173 8.73 -7.23 -4.84
C PHE A 173 7.31 -6.79 -5.16
N TYR A 174 6.73 -5.86 -4.40
CA TYR A 174 5.47 -5.22 -4.77
C TYR A 174 5.60 -4.36 -6.03
N GLU A 175 6.68 -3.58 -6.17
CA GLU A 175 6.95 -2.81 -7.38
C GLU A 175 7.03 -3.72 -8.62
N ARG A 176 7.74 -4.85 -8.51
CA ARG A 176 7.76 -5.88 -9.55
C ARG A 176 6.36 -6.45 -9.80
N GLN A 177 5.57 -6.73 -8.73
CA GLN A 177 4.22 -7.27 -8.86
C GLN A 177 3.31 -6.30 -9.61
N PHE A 178 3.37 -5.00 -9.34
CA PHE A 178 2.67 -3.98 -10.10
C PHE A 178 3.11 -3.99 -11.57
N ALA A 179 4.40 -3.97 -11.85
CA ALA A 179 4.92 -3.96 -13.23
C ALA A 179 4.54 -5.19 -14.07
N CYS A 180 4.21 -6.33 -13.44
CA CYS A 180 3.86 -7.57 -14.14
C CYS A 180 2.35 -7.76 -14.42
N ARG A 181 1.48 -6.88 -13.91
CA ARG A 181 0.01 -7.02 -13.99
C ARG A 181 -0.66 -6.27 -15.15
N THR A 182 0.05 -5.97 -16.20
CA THR A 182 -0.36 -5.05 -17.29
C THR A 182 -1.77 -5.24 -17.86
N ASP A 183 -2.31 -6.45 -17.90
CA ASP A 183 -3.66 -6.70 -18.48
C ASP A 183 -4.81 -6.28 -17.54
N ILE A 184 -4.66 -6.50 -16.23
CA ILE A 184 -5.66 -6.12 -15.21
C ILE A 184 -5.53 -4.62 -14.86
N ASP A 185 -4.31 -4.13 -14.88
CA ASP A 185 -3.97 -2.75 -14.55
C ASP A 185 -4.54 -1.77 -15.59
N GLY A 186 -4.59 -2.18 -16.86
CA GLY A 186 -5.27 -1.43 -17.91
C GLY A 186 -6.76 -1.24 -17.64
N GLU A 187 -7.46 -2.28 -17.16
CA GLU A 187 -8.89 -2.19 -16.83
C GLU A 187 -9.15 -1.28 -15.62
N TYR A 188 -8.28 -1.31 -14.61
CA TYR A 188 -8.39 -0.42 -13.45
C TYR A 188 -8.09 1.03 -13.79
N MET A 189 -7.07 1.31 -14.60
CA MET A 189 -6.77 2.66 -15.07
C MET A 189 -7.89 3.22 -15.96
N GLU A 190 -8.44 2.42 -16.87
CA GLU A 190 -9.59 2.82 -17.69
C GLU A 190 -10.82 3.14 -16.82
N LYS A 191 -11.12 2.29 -15.83
CA LYS A 191 -12.22 2.51 -14.90
C LYS A 191 -12.01 3.76 -14.06
N LEU A 192 -10.78 4.03 -13.62
CA LEU A 192 -10.39 5.23 -12.89
C LEU A 192 -10.64 6.48 -13.75
N ASP A 193 -10.12 6.49 -14.98
CA ASP A 193 -10.28 7.62 -15.91
C ASP A 193 -11.74 7.88 -16.28
N LYS A 194 -12.50 6.83 -16.51
CA LYS A 194 -13.94 6.93 -16.77
C LYS A 194 -14.68 7.53 -15.56
N THR A 195 -14.35 7.07 -14.36
CA THR A 195 -14.96 7.60 -13.13
C THR A 195 -14.63 9.07 -12.92
N LEU A 196 -13.39 9.50 -13.13
CA LEU A 196 -12.99 10.90 -13.05
C LEU A 196 -13.68 11.76 -14.11
N SER A 197 -13.75 11.27 -15.34
CA SER A 197 -14.43 11.97 -16.44
C SER A 197 -15.92 12.19 -16.13
N GLN A 198 -16.59 11.19 -15.58
CA GLN A 198 -17.97 11.29 -15.11
C GLN A 198 -18.09 12.29 -13.95
N TYR A 199 -17.22 12.19 -12.95
CA TYR A 199 -17.23 13.09 -11.80
C TYR A 199 -17.05 14.55 -12.22
N PHE A 200 -16.12 14.85 -13.14
CA PHE A 200 -15.89 16.21 -13.61
C PHE A 200 -17.03 16.75 -14.49
N SER A 201 -17.84 15.88 -15.10
CA SER A 201 -18.99 16.29 -15.90
C SER A 201 -20.25 16.55 -15.09
N LEU A 202 -20.31 16.14 -13.81
CA LEU A 202 -21.48 16.39 -12.95
C LEU A 202 -21.65 17.88 -12.65
N CYS A 203 -22.90 18.29 -12.37
CA CYS A 203 -23.17 19.63 -11.83
C CYS A 203 -22.71 19.70 -10.35
N GLY A 204 -22.18 20.87 -9.95
CA GLY A 204 -21.76 21.15 -8.58
C GLY A 204 -20.27 21.34 -8.41
N GLN A 205 -19.88 21.65 -7.18
CA GLN A 205 -18.48 21.91 -6.82
C GLN A 205 -17.64 20.62 -6.86
N LYS A 206 -16.48 20.72 -7.47
CA LYS A 206 -15.54 19.61 -7.66
C LYS A 206 -14.24 19.88 -6.90
N SER A 207 -13.66 18.83 -6.32
CA SER A 207 -12.37 18.90 -5.64
C SER A 207 -11.54 17.64 -5.88
N VAL A 208 -10.26 17.68 -5.53
CA VAL A 208 -9.39 16.50 -5.58
C VAL A 208 -9.88 15.44 -4.61
N GLU A 209 -10.25 15.81 -3.39
CA GLU A 209 -10.77 14.93 -2.35
C GLU A 209 -12.07 14.24 -2.80
N GLY A 210 -12.98 15.00 -3.44
CA GLY A 210 -14.20 14.45 -4.04
C GLY A 210 -13.88 13.46 -5.16
N GLY A 211 -12.85 13.72 -5.95
CA GLY A 211 -12.34 12.81 -6.97
C GLY A 211 -11.80 11.51 -6.35
N ILE A 212 -10.98 11.62 -5.28
CA ILE A 212 -10.48 10.47 -4.53
C ILE A 212 -11.64 9.61 -4.03
N SER A 213 -12.60 10.20 -3.31
CA SER A 213 -13.75 9.47 -2.77
C SER A 213 -14.58 8.76 -3.86
N LYS A 214 -14.71 9.36 -5.04
CA LYS A 214 -15.42 8.73 -6.17
C LYS A 214 -14.66 7.55 -6.74
N VAL A 215 -13.35 7.69 -6.91
CA VAL A 215 -12.49 6.61 -7.42
C VAL A 215 -12.42 5.45 -6.42
N GLU A 216 -12.21 5.72 -5.13
CA GLU A 216 -12.22 4.71 -4.07
C GLU A 216 -13.57 3.95 -4.00
N SER A 217 -14.67 4.67 -4.16
CA SER A 217 -16.00 4.05 -4.21
C SER A 217 -16.18 3.17 -5.46
N ALA A 218 -15.72 3.63 -6.62
CA ALA A 218 -15.81 2.88 -7.88
C ALA A 218 -14.89 1.66 -7.92
N LEU A 219 -13.72 1.77 -7.28
CA LEU A 219 -12.71 0.72 -7.15
C LEU A 219 -12.68 0.12 -5.74
N SER A 220 -13.84 0.01 -5.11
CA SER A 220 -14.00 -0.46 -3.73
C SER A 220 -13.48 -1.89 -3.46
N SER A 221 -13.14 -2.65 -4.50
CA SER A 221 -12.43 -3.93 -4.39
C SER A 221 -10.97 -3.76 -3.96
N LEU A 222 -10.38 -2.57 -4.14
CA LEU A 222 -9.02 -2.23 -3.74
C LEU A 222 -9.02 -1.41 -2.44
N SER A 223 -7.98 -1.58 -1.62
CA SER A 223 -7.73 -0.70 -0.48
C SER A 223 -7.24 0.67 -0.96
N PRO A 224 -7.50 1.76 -0.21
CA PRO A 224 -7.00 3.09 -0.58
C PRO A 224 -5.48 3.15 -0.73
N ALA A 225 -4.75 2.45 0.14
CA ALA A 225 -3.29 2.39 0.09
C ALA A 225 -2.81 1.67 -1.19
N TYR A 226 -3.36 0.49 -1.49
CA TYR A 226 -3.04 -0.26 -2.71
C TYR A 226 -3.36 0.53 -3.97
N LEU A 227 -4.54 1.19 -4.01
CA LEU A 227 -4.95 2.02 -5.14
C LEU A 227 -3.98 3.18 -5.39
N ASN A 228 -3.51 3.85 -4.33
CA ASN A 228 -2.53 4.93 -4.45
C ASN A 228 -1.19 4.41 -5.00
N ASP A 229 -0.71 3.29 -4.49
CA ASP A 229 0.58 2.71 -4.91
C ASP A 229 0.51 2.11 -6.30
N PHE A 230 -0.63 1.52 -6.67
CA PHE A 230 -0.94 1.09 -8.03
C PHE A 230 -0.87 2.26 -9.03
N VAL A 231 -1.57 3.37 -8.76
CA VAL A 231 -1.53 4.57 -9.62
C VAL A 231 -0.11 5.14 -9.69
N ARG A 232 0.63 5.10 -8.58
CA ARG A 232 2.02 5.55 -8.54
C ARG A 232 2.94 4.65 -9.37
N ALA A 233 2.75 3.35 -9.35
CA ALA A 233 3.51 2.42 -10.17
C ALA A 233 3.27 2.65 -11.67
N GLU A 234 2.00 2.86 -12.07
CA GLU A 234 1.61 3.05 -13.47
C GLU A 234 2.00 4.42 -14.03
N THR A 235 1.92 5.49 -13.21
CA THR A 235 2.01 6.88 -13.70
C THR A 235 3.19 7.66 -13.14
N GLY A 236 3.89 7.15 -12.13
CA GLY A 236 4.91 7.87 -11.36
C GLY A 236 4.32 8.96 -10.46
N LYS A 237 2.99 9.03 -10.27
CA LYS A 237 2.28 10.06 -9.50
C LYS A 237 1.40 9.42 -8.44
N THR A 238 1.27 10.09 -7.30
CA THR A 238 0.26 9.71 -6.31
C THR A 238 -1.15 9.85 -6.89
N LEU A 239 -2.13 9.14 -6.33
CA LEU A 239 -3.53 9.24 -6.76
C LEU A 239 -4.02 10.70 -6.75
N ALA A 240 -3.69 11.47 -5.71
CA ALA A 240 -4.07 12.87 -5.60
C ALA A 240 -3.44 13.74 -6.70
N GLU A 241 -2.15 13.53 -7.02
CA GLU A 241 -1.46 14.22 -8.11
C GLU A 241 -2.05 13.85 -9.46
N TYR A 242 -2.33 12.57 -9.68
CA TYR A 242 -2.97 12.09 -10.91
C TYR A 242 -4.33 12.73 -11.11
N ILE A 243 -5.20 12.72 -10.09
CA ILE A 243 -6.51 13.37 -10.14
C ILE A 243 -6.38 14.87 -10.43
N ARG A 244 -5.39 15.55 -9.83
CA ARG A 244 -5.12 16.98 -10.09
C ARG A 244 -4.73 17.23 -11.55
N ILE A 245 -3.90 16.37 -12.14
CA ILE A 245 -3.53 16.46 -13.55
C ILE A 245 -4.76 16.27 -14.44
N ARG A 246 -5.55 15.22 -14.21
CA ARG A 246 -6.79 14.97 -14.98
C ARG A 246 -7.81 16.09 -14.82
N MET A 247 -7.93 16.66 -13.62
CA MET A 247 -8.77 17.85 -13.38
C MET A 247 -8.31 19.05 -14.23
N MET A 248 -7.01 19.33 -14.28
CA MET A 248 -6.47 20.42 -15.09
C MET A 248 -6.65 20.17 -16.60
N GLU A 249 -6.52 18.94 -17.07
CA GLU A 249 -6.81 18.58 -18.47
C GLU A 249 -8.28 18.81 -18.81
N TYR A 250 -9.19 18.45 -17.91
CA TYR A 250 -10.62 18.69 -18.08
C TYR A 250 -10.93 20.20 -18.12
N ILE A 251 -10.35 20.98 -17.21
CA ILE A 251 -10.47 22.45 -17.20
C ILE A 251 -9.98 23.03 -18.53
N LYS A 252 -8.82 22.57 -19.02
CA LYS A 252 -8.28 23.00 -20.32
C LYS A 252 -9.25 22.72 -21.47
N LYS A 253 -9.84 21.54 -21.49
CA LYS A 253 -10.85 21.19 -22.50
C LYS A 253 -12.05 22.14 -22.46
N ARG A 254 -12.58 22.42 -21.26
CA ARG A 254 -13.72 23.33 -21.05
C ARG A 254 -13.43 24.74 -21.53
N VAL A 255 -12.27 25.29 -21.18
CA VAL A 255 -11.88 26.64 -21.53
C VAL A 255 -11.59 26.79 -23.05
N HIS A 256 -10.73 25.91 -23.61
CA HIS A 256 -10.26 26.06 -24.99
C HIS A 256 -11.18 25.44 -26.05
N LYS A 257 -11.78 24.29 -25.81
CA LYS A 257 -12.61 23.60 -26.81
C LYS A 257 -14.08 24.00 -26.72
N GLU A 258 -14.57 24.20 -25.49
CA GLU A 258 -15.98 24.48 -25.24
C GLU A 258 -16.24 26.00 -25.05
N GLY A 259 -15.20 26.82 -24.97
CA GLY A 259 -15.31 28.28 -24.86
C GLY A 259 -15.91 28.76 -23.53
N CYS A 260 -15.87 27.93 -22.46
CA CYS A 260 -16.43 28.30 -21.16
C CYS A 260 -15.60 29.41 -20.50
N PRO A 261 -16.23 30.44 -19.91
CA PRO A 261 -15.53 31.49 -19.18
C PRO A 261 -14.74 30.88 -17.99
N LEU A 262 -13.51 31.39 -17.77
CA LEU A 262 -12.64 30.87 -16.69
C LEU A 262 -13.29 31.03 -15.31
N GLU A 263 -14.05 32.13 -15.11
CA GLU A 263 -14.76 32.41 -13.86
C GLU A 263 -15.81 31.34 -13.54
N GLN A 264 -16.53 30.88 -14.55
CA GLN A 264 -17.53 29.82 -14.41
C GLN A 264 -16.84 28.51 -14.03
N VAL A 265 -15.77 28.16 -14.76
CA VAL A 265 -14.99 26.93 -14.50
C VAL A 265 -14.34 27.01 -13.13
N ALA A 266 -13.78 28.14 -12.72
CA ALA A 266 -13.22 28.35 -11.39
C ALA A 266 -14.25 28.08 -10.29
N GLY A 267 -15.49 28.61 -10.45
CA GLY A 267 -16.57 28.35 -9.49
C GLY A 267 -16.96 26.87 -9.39
N GLU A 268 -16.99 26.14 -10.52
CA GLU A 268 -17.27 24.69 -10.54
C GLU A 268 -16.22 23.86 -9.78
N PHE A 269 -14.97 24.31 -9.76
CA PHE A 269 -13.86 23.64 -9.09
C PHE A 269 -13.49 24.26 -7.74
N GLY A 270 -14.35 25.08 -7.16
CA GLY A 270 -14.19 25.64 -5.82
C GLY A 270 -13.09 26.69 -5.68
N PHE A 271 -12.63 27.25 -6.78
CA PHE A 271 -11.69 28.36 -6.72
C PHE A 271 -12.45 29.66 -6.47
N TYR A 272 -12.34 30.21 -5.26
CA TYR A 272 -12.95 31.50 -4.90
C TYR A 272 -12.43 32.67 -5.73
N GLN A 273 -11.22 32.54 -6.28
CA GLN A 273 -10.61 33.55 -7.14
C GLN A 273 -10.16 32.90 -8.46
N PRO A 274 -10.69 33.30 -9.60
CA PRO A 274 -10.28 32.82 -10.93
C PRO A 274 -8.78 33.00 -11.20
N ARG A 275 -8.14 33.98 -10.53
CA ARG A 275 -6.67 34.19 -10.58
C ARG A 275 -5.87 32.98 -10.11
N LEU A 276 -6.34 32.28 -9.07
CA LEU A 276 -5.65 31.08 -8.57
C LEU A 276 -5.68 29.96 -9.60
N LEU A 277 -6.83 29.78 -10.25
CA LEU A 277 -6.95 28.82 -11.35
C LEU A 277 -6.06 29.21 -12.52
N ALA A 278 -6.01 30.48 -12.91
CA ALA A 278 -5.13 30.97 -13.97
C ALA A 278 -3.65 30.75 -13.67
N LEU A 279 -3.21 30.93 -12.42
CA LEU A 279 -1.84 30.66 -11.99
C LEU A 279 -1.50 29.16 -12.07
N LEU A 280 -2.39 28.29 -11.56
CA LEU A 280 -2.22 26.84 -11.63
C LEU A 280 -2.21 26.35 -13.08
N TYR A 281 -3.08 26.92 -13.91
CA TYR A 281 -3.14 26.63 -15.33
C TYR A 281 -1.81 26.99 -16.02
N ARG A 282 -1.28 28.18 -15.76
CA ARG A 282 0.02 28.61 -16.28
C ARG A 282 1.17 27.74 -15.81
N GLN A 283 1.17 27.34 -14.55
CA GLN A 283 2.19 26.44 -14.00
C GLN A 283 2.12 25.05 -14.65
N GLY A 284 0.92 24.53 -14.92
CA GLY A 284 0.73 23.21 -15.48
C GLY A 284 0.94 23.13 -17.00
N PHE A 285 0.61 24.18 -17.73
CA PHE A 285 0.58 24.17 -19.20
C PHE A 285 1.51 25.20 -19.87
N GLY A 286 2.19 26.05 -19.11
CA GLY A 286 3.12 27.07 -19.62
C GLY A 286 2.45 28.22 -20.40
N CYS A 287 1.12 28.24 -20.49
CA CYS A 287 0.33 29.26 -21.22
C CYS A 287 -0.79 29.82 -20.37
N GLN A 288 -1.25 31.02 -20.70
CA GLN A 288 -2.42 31.62 -20.05
C GLN A 288 -3.72 31.15 -20.73
N PRO A 289 -4.85 31.02 -19.98
CA PRO A 289 -6.14 30.79 -20.58
C PRO A 289 -6.51 31.95 -21.50
N GLU A 290 -6.81 31.69 -22.77
CA GLU A 290 -7.01 32.72 -23.79
C GLU A 290 -8.14 33.72 -23.46
N HIS A 291 -9.20 33.29 -22.79
CA HIS A 291 -10.31 34.17 -22.37
C HIS A 291 -10.00 35.08 -21.18
N TYR A 292 -8.92 34.83 -20.44
CA TYR A 292 -8.52 35.66 -19.31
C TYR A 292 -7.83 36.98 -19.75
N LEU A 293 -7.38 37.06 -21.02
CA LEU A 293 -6.74 38.20 -21.59
C LEU A 293 -7.75 39.27 -22.09
N LEU A 294 -9.04 38.94 -22.15
CA LEU A 294 -10.07 39.79 -22.72
C LEU A 294 -10.79 40.70 -21.71
N THR A 295 -10.49 40.57 -20.42
CA THR A 295 -11.04 41.47 -19.39
C THR A 295 -10.04 42.59 -19.07
N PRO A 296 -10.34 43.88 -19.30
CA PRO A 296 -9.36 44.98 -19.21
C PRO A 296 -8.79 45.27 -17.83
N ASP A 297 -9.40 44.75 -16.76
CA ASP A 297 -9.09 45.14 -15.39
C ASP A 297 -8.01 44.28 -14.69
N TYR A 298 -7.38 43.31 -15.36
CA TYR A 298 -6.41 42.42 -14.78
C TYR A 298 -5.02 42.57 -15.39
N LYS A 299 -4.48 43.79 -15.43
CA LYS A 299 -3.03 43.99 -15.60
C LYS A 299 -2.35 43.58 -14.30
N LEU A 300 -1.53 42.53 -14.37
CA LEU A 300 -0.60 42.15 -13.31
C LEU A 300 0.38 43.31 -13.04
N ASN A 301 0.27 43.94 -11.88
CA ASN A 301 1.36 44.72 -11.30
C ASN A 301 2.29 43.76 -10.54
#